data_2994546f1322aaea3495c25f3dc57a7c
#
_entry.id   2994546f1322aaea3495c25f3dc57a7c
#
_cell.length_a   1.000
_cell.length_b   1.000
_cell.length_c   1.000
_cell.angle_alpha   90.00
_cell.angle_beta   90.00
_cell.angle_gamma   90.00
#
_symmetry.space_group_name_H-M   'P 1'
#
loop_
_entity.id
_entity.type
_entity.pdbx_description
1 polymer ?
#
loop_
_entity_poly.entity_id
_entity_poly.type
_entity_poly.pdbx_seq_one_letter_code
_entity_poly.pdbx_strand_id
1 'polypeptide(L)'
;MATSPTQLSFKKLRDEGYTVAIVEHWNNWAKIRQDLFGFIDIIALKGKETLAIQTTTATNMAARVTKISNNEYVGAVREAGWTIHVHGWHQDDKRKWHCKVKDVS
;
A
#
# COMPACT_ATOMS: atom_id res chain seq x y z
N MET A 1 -3.84 -13.94 16.30
CA MET A 1 -3.69 -13.78 14.85
C MET A 1 -2.67 -12.71 14.54
N ALA A 2 -1.77 -13.00 13.62
CA ALA A 2 -0.82 -12.00 13.17
C ALA A 2 -1.54 -10.94 12.34
N THR A 3 -1.30 -9.66 12.66
CA THR A 3 -1.85 -8.54 11.90
C THR A 3 -0.85 -8.14 10.82
N SER A 4 -1.27 -8.14 9.57
CA SER A 4 -0.39 -7.77 8.45
C SER A 4 -0.41 -6.26 8.21
N PRO A 5 0.64 -5.68 7.59
CA PRO A 5 0.62 -4.28 7.18
C PRO A 5 -0.59 -3.93 6.30
N THR A 6 -0.99 -4.83 5.41
CA THR A 6 -2.16 -4.61 4.55
C THR A 6 -3.44 -4.45 5.38
N GLN A 7 -3.65 -5.31 6.39
CA GLN A 7 -4.82 -5.22 7.25
C GLN A 7 -4.81 -3.95 8.10
N LEU A 8 -3.65 -3.56 8.60
CA LEU A 8 -3.50 -2.33 9.37
C LEU A 8 -3.85 -1.09 8.53
N SER A 9 -3.32 -1.04 7.30
CA SER A 9 -3.62 0.06 6.37
C SER A 9 -5.10 0.08 5.97
N PHE A 10 -5.68 -1.08 5.74
CA PHE A 10 -7.11 -1.20 5.41
C PHE A 10 -7.97 -0.54 6.49
N LYS A 11 -7.72 -0.90 7.75
CA LYS A 11 -8.46 -0.34 8.88
C LYS A 11 -8.23 1.17 9.02
N LYS A 12 -6.95 1.59 8.94
CA LYS A 12 -6.59 3.02 9.04
C LYS A 12 -7.35 3.86 8.02
N LEU A 13 -7.35 3.43 6.77
CA LEU A 13 -7.99 4.18 5.68
C LEU A 13 -9.52 4.20 5.81
N ARG A 14 -10.12 3.09 6.23
CA ARG A 14 -11.56 3.05 6.51
C ARG A 14 -11.93 4.03 7.62
N ASP A 15 -11.13 4.06 8.69
CA ASP A 15 -11.36 4.96 9.82
C ASP A 15 -11.23 6.43 9.40
N GLU A 16 -10.44 6.70 8.35
CA GLU A 16 -10.28 8.05 7.78
C GLU A 16 -11.34 8.41 6.74
N GLY A 17 -12.30 7.54 6.50
CA GLY A 17 -13.43 7.83 5.62
C GLY A 17 -13.27 7.38 4.18
N TYR A 18 -12.24 6.60 3.87
CA TYR A 18 -12.04 6.06 2.51
C TYR A 18 -12.89 4.81 2.28
N THR A 19 -13.30 4.62 1.03
CA THR A 19 -13.80 3.34 0.55
C THR A 19 -12.60 2.54 0.08
N VAL A 20 -12.35 1.39 0.69
CA VAL A 20 -11.08 0.67 0.56
C VAL A 20 -11.27 -0.71 -0.02
N ALA A 21 -10.38 -1.11 -0.93
CA ALA A 21 -10.35 -2.45 -1.48
C ALA A 21 -8.92 -2.99 -1.46
N ILE A 22 -8.77 -4.24 -1.05
CA ILE A 22 -7.49 -4.95 -1.14
C ILE A 22 -7.40 -5.52 -2.55
N VAL A 23 -6.34 -5.13 -3.28
CA VAL A 23 -6.16 -5.49 -4.69
C VAL A 23 -4.94 -6.38 -4.93
N GLU A 24 -4.32 -6.87 -3.87
CA GLU A 24 -3.34 -7.94 -3.98
C GLU A 24 -4.08 -9.29 -3.93
N HIS A 25 -3.60 -10.28 -4.68
CA HIS A 25 -4.24 -11.58 -4.70
C HIS A 25 -3.22 -12.71 -4.85
N TRP A 26 -3.61 -13.90 -4.40
CA TRP A 26 -2.81 -15.11 -4.55
C TRP A 26 -3.01 -15.69 -5.94
N ASN A 27 -1.91 -15.96 -6.65
CA ASN A 27 -1.95 -16.64 -7.95
C ASN A 27 -1.67 -18.13 -7.73
N ASN A 28 -2.69 -18.99 -7.89
CA ASN A 28 -2.56 -20.43 -7.68
C ASN A 28 -1.62 -21.12 -8.67
N TRP A 29 -1.50 -20.57 -9.87
CA TRP A 29 -0.64 -21.15 -10.90
C TRP A 29 0.83 -20.88 -10.63
N ALA A 30 1.17 -19.62 -10.33
CA ALA A 30 2.54 -19.21 -10.08
C ALA A 30 2.97 -19.40 -8.62
N LYS A 31 2.03 -19.70 -7.72
CA LYS A 31 2.27 -19.84 -6.27
C LYS A 31 2.88 -18.59 -5.67
N ILE A 32 2.46 -17.43 -6.14
CA ILE A 32 2.93 -16.13 -5.66
C ILE A 32 1.75 -15.18 -5.39
N ARG A 33 2.00 -14.19 -4.55
CA ARG A 33 1.06 -13.09 -4.34
C ARG A 33 1.34 -12.01 -5.38
N GLN A 34 0.28 -11.54 -6.03
CA GLN A 34 0.39 -10.52 -7.07
C GLN A 34 -0.30 -9.23 -6.63
N ASP A 35 0.41 -8.11 -6.74
CA ASP A 35 -0.09 -6.78 -6.48
C ASP A 35 -0.63 -6.16 -7.77
N LEU A 36 -1.61 -5.26 -7.65
CA LEU A 36 -2.11 -4.54 -8.83
C LEU A 36 -0.97 -3.72 -9.44
N PHE A 37 -0.73 -3.88 -10.74
CA PHE A 37 0.39 -3.28 -11.47
C PHE A 37 1.76 -3.57 -10.86
N GLY A 38 1.86 -4.61 -10.04
CA GLY A 38 3.11 -5.05 -9.45
C GLY A 38 3.53 -4.31 -8.18
N PHE A 39 2.76 -3.31 -7.71
CA PHE A 39 3.16 -2.58 -6.51
C PHE A 39 1.99 -2.07 -5.65
N ILE A 40 0.76 -2.20 -6.07
CA ILE A 40 -0.39 -1.66 -5.33
C ILE A 40 -1.08 -2.79 -4.56
N ASP A 41 -1.12 -2.66 -3.23
CA ASP A 41 -1.79 -3.62 -2.35
C ASP A 41 -3.23 -3.21 -2.04
N ILE A 42 -3.48 -1.90 -1.98
CA ILE A 42 -4.77 -1.33 -1.60
C ILE A 42 -5.12 -0.16 -2.51
N ILE A 43 -6.39 -0.06 -2.88
CA ILE A 43 -6.97 1.13 -3.51
C ILE A 43 -7.95 1.74 -2.51
N ALA A 44 -7.84 3.05 -2.31
CA ALA A 44 -8.73 3.80 -1.41
C ALA A 44 -9.33 4.99 -2.16
N LEU A 45 -10.64 5.10 -2.09
CA LEU A 45 -11.39 6.15 -2.80
C LEU A 45 -12.06 7.09 -1.80
N LYS A 46 -11.94 8.39 -2.07
CA LYS A 46 -12.63 9.41 -1.27
C LYS A 46 -12.91 10.63 -2.16
N GLY A 47 -14.19 10.88 -2.42
CA GLY A 47 -14.56 11.92 -3.37
C GLY A 47 -13.98 11.63 -4.76
N LYS A 48 -13.18 12.55 -5.27
CA LYS A 48 -12.50 12.39 -6.57
C LYS A 48 -11.08 11.84 -6.44
N GLU A 49 -10.65 11.56 -5.21
CA GLU A 49 -9.30 11.07 -4.96
C GLU A 49 -9.22 9.56 -5.12
N THR A 50 -8.22 9.09 -5.86
CA THR A 50 -7.86 7.69 -5.91
C THR A 50 -6.47 7.54 -5.32
N LEU A 51 -6.37 6.80 -4.21
CA LEU A 51 -5.13 6.59 -3.48
C LEU A 51 -4.68 5.14 -3.68
N ALA A 52 -3.48 4.98 -4.22
CA ALA A 52 -2.86 3.66 -4.41
C ALA A 52 -1.80 3.47 -3.33
N ILE A 53 -1.88 2.38 -2.59
CA ILE A 53 -1.02 2.17 -1.43
C ILE A 53 -0.23 0.87 -1.55
N GLN A 54 1.08 0.97 -1.36
CA GLN A 54 1.98 -0.17 -1.11
C GLN A 54 2.16 -0.26 0.40
N THR A 55 1.90 -1.43 0.97
CA THR A 55 2.05 -1.65 2.42
C THR A 55 3.30 -2.48 2.69
N THR A 56 3.98 -2.15 3.79
CA THR A 56 5.19 -2.87 4.22
C THR A 56 5.49 -2.55 5.68
N THR A 57 6.60 -3.05 6.18
CA THR A 57 7.14 -2.65 7.48
C THR A 57 7.97 -1.38 7.32
N ALA A 58 8.11 -0.59 8.39
CA ALA A 58 8.92 0.63 8.34
C ALA A 58 10.37 0.33 7.91
N THR A 59 10.91 -0.81 8.30
CA THR A 59 12.26 -1.24 7.94
C THR A 59 12.44 -1.40 6.42
N ASN A 60 11.39 -1.81 5.72
CA ASN A 60 11.45 -2.11 4.28
C ASN A 60 10.96 -0.96 3.39
N MET A 61 10.61 0.19 3.96
CA MET A 61 10.05 1.31 3.17
C MET A 61 10.97 1.76 2.04
N ALA A 62 12.26 1.94 2.32
CA ALA A 62 13.21 2.41 1.30
C ALA A 62 13.28 1.46 0.12
N ALA A 63 13.29 0.15 0.37
CA ALA A 63 13.30 -0.85 -0.69
C ALA A 63 12.02 -0.80 -1.53
N ARG A 64 10.88 -0.56 -0.89
CA ARG A 64 9.60 -0.44 -1.62
C ARG A 64 9.53 0.83 -2.46
N VAL A 65 10.06 1.94 -1.97
CA VAL A 65 10.15 3.18 -2.75
C VAL A 65 11.00 2.96 -4.01
N THR A 66 12.13 2.28 -3.87
CA THR A 66 13.00 1.93 -5.01
C THR A 66 12.26 1.03 -6.01
N LYS A 67 11.54 0.02 -5.52
CA LYS A 67 10.74 -0.88 -6.35
C LYS A 67 9.71 -0.11 -7.17
N ILE A 68 9.01 0.84 -6.54
CA ILE A 68 8.00 1.67 -7.22
C ILE A 68 8.65 2.55 -8.27
N SER A 69 9.79 3.18 -7.97
CA SER A 69 10.52 4.03 -8.91
C SER A 69 10.94 3.27 -10.17
N ASN A 70 11.22 1.99 -10.05
CA ASN A 70 11.66 1.14 -11.16
C ASN A 70 10.53 0.34 -11.81
N ASN A 71 9.28 0.53 -11.35
CA ASN A 71 8.14 -0.22 -11.86
C ASN A 71 7.74 0.30 -13.25
N GLU A 72 7.45 -0.62 -14.17
CA GLU A 72 7.10 -0.26 -15.55
C GLU A 72 5.75 0.44 -15.70
N TYR A 73 4.86 0.31 -14.72
CA TYR A 73 3.51 0.89 -14.78
C TYR A 73 3.36 2.17 -13.97
N VAL A 74 4.36 2.58 -13.18
CA VAL A 74 4.23 3.72 -12.29
C VAL A 74 3.96 5.02 -13.04
N GLY A 75 4.55 5.19 -14.21
CA GLY A 75 4.30 6.36 -15.06
C GLY A 75 2.83 6.49 -15.46
N ALA A 76 2.22 5.39 -15.88
CA ALA A 76 0.81 5.36 -16.27
C ALA A 76 -0.10 5.65 -15.07
N VAL A 77 0.22 5.12 -13.90
CA VAL A 77 -0.53 5.37 -12.67
C VAL A 77 -0.49 6.86 -12.31
N ARG A 78 0.70 7.48 -12.41
CA ARG A 78 0.87 8.91 -12.16
C ARG A 78 0.11 9.76 -13.17
N GLU A 79 0.16 9.40 -14.45
CA GLU A 79 -0.58 10.10 -15.50
C GLU A 79 -2.08 10.04 -15.29
N ALA A 80 -2.58 8.94 -14.72
CA ALA A 80 -4.00 8.79 -14.40
C ALA A 80 -4.45 9.69 -13.25
N GLY A 81 -3.52 10.38 -12.60
CA GLY A 81 -3.82 11.29 -11.49
C GLY A 81 -4.01 10.60 -10.17
N TRP A 82 -3.59 9.34 -10.04
CA TRP A 82 -3.66 8.63 -8.77
C TRP A 82 -2.55 9.10 -7.83
N THR A 83 -2.90 9.27 -6.56
CA THR A 83 -1.92 9.51 -5.50
C THR A 83 -1.31 8.18 -5.09
N ILE A 84 0.02 8.13 -4.91
CA ILE A 84 0.72 6.90 -4.56
C ILE A 84 1.40 7.08 -3.21
N HIS A 85 1.02 6.24 -2.22
CA HIS A 85 1.62 6.27 -0.88
C HIS A 85 2.24 4.92 -0.54
N VAL A 86 3.32 4.96 0.23
CA VAL A 86 3.90 3.78 0.87
C VAL A 86 3.60 3.88 2.36
N HIS A 87 2.96 2.84 2.91
CA HIS A 87 2.69 2.73 4.34
C HIS A 87 3.69 1.78 4.98
N GLY A 88 4.52 2.30 5.88
CA GLY A 88 5.48 1.50 6.63
C GLY A 88 5.06 1.39 8.10
N TRP A 89 4.76 0.19 8.53
CA TRP A 89 4.24 -0.08 9.87
C TRP A 89 5.32 -0.57 10.82
N HIS A 90 5.28 -0.09 12.06
CA HIS A 90 6.15 -0.58 13.14
C HIS A 90 5.41 -0.56 14.45
N GLN A 91 5.84 -1.41 15.38
CA GLN A 91 5.33 -1.41 16.75
C GLN A 91 6.32 -0.69 17.66
N ASP A 92 5.80 0.08 18.61
CA ASP A 92 6.62 0.69 19.65
C ASP A 92 6.85 -0.30 20.80
N ASP A 93 7.53 0.15 21.86
CA ASP A 93 7.83 -0.67 23.04
C ASP A 93 6.58 -1.16 23.77
N LYS A 94 5.46 -0.48 23.58
CA LYS A 94 4.17 -0.84 24.19
C LYS A 94 3.29 -1.64 23.23
N ARG A 95 3.87 -2.11 22.10
CA ARG A 95 3.20 -2.87 21.04
C ARG A 95 2.08 -2.10 20.33
N LYS A 96 2.14 -0.76 20.37
CA LYS A 96 1.24 0.05 19.57
C LYS A 96 1.76 0.16 18.14
N TRP A 97 0.86 0.04 17.18
CA TRP A 97 1.20 0.18 15.77
C TRP A 97 1.25 1.64 15.35
N HIS A 98 2.28 1.99 14.61
CA HIS A 98 2.48 3.31 14.02
C HIS A 98 2.73 3.18 12.53
N CYS A 99 2.17 4.10 11.75
CA CYS A 99 2.34 4.10 10.30
C CYS A 99 3.16 5.31 9.87
N LYS A 100 4.25 5.04 9.13
CA LYS A 100 4.96 6.08 8.40
C LYS A 100 4.41 6.10 7.00
N VAL A 101 4.02 7.27 6.52
CA VAL A 101 3.46 7.44 5.18
C VAL A 101 4.45 8.23 4.33
N LYS A 102 4.79 7.71 3.16
CA LYS A 102 5.59 8.43 2.18
C LYS A 102 4.80 8.59 0.89
N ASP A 103 4.65 9.82 0.44
CA ASP A 103 4.03 10.14 -0.85
C ASP A 103 5.09 10.03 -1.94
N VAL A 104 4.83 9.15 -2.92
CA VAL A 104 5.71 8.91 -4.07
C VAL A 104 4.98 9.15 -5.39
N SER A 105 3.92 9.96 -5.33
CA SER A 105 3.10 10.32 -6.50
C SER A 105 3.91 10.95 -7.63
#